data_0a5b512780014de38611cd76f8b1bac5
#
_entry.id   0a5b512780014de38611cd76f8b1bac5
#
_cell.length_a   1.000
_cell.length_b   1.000
_cell.length_c   1.000
_cell.angle_alpha   90.00
_cell.angle_beta   90.00
_cell.angle_gamma   90.00
#
_symmetry.space_group_name_H-M   'P 1'
#
loop_
_entity.id
_entity.type
_entity.pdbx_description
1 polymer ?
#
loop_
_entity_poly.entity_id
_entity_poly.type
_entity_poly.pdbx_seq_one_letter_code
_entity_poly.pdbx_strand_id
1 'polypeptide(L)'
;MPSRTDELSASLIRNINDVSMTRLLREPNYDAKGARLAQGTVAQKLGASFDVLEPGKCGCPYHLHHAQEEMFIILEGHGTLRVAGEMLPIRSGDVIFIPPGPDYPHQIVNTSDTQLKYYSISTRETPEICEYPDSGKYLAEGSLKSSKPFGVINRHTQGLDYWDGEP
;
A
#
# COMPACT_ATOMS: atom_id res chain seq x y z
N MET A 1 11.94 -18.82 29.82
CA MET A 1 11.50 -17.49 29.32
C MET A 1 12.47 -17.10 28.22
N PRO A 2 12.01 -16.44 27.16
CA PRO A 2 12.89 -15.95 26.10
C PRO A 2 13.94 -14.99 26.71
N SER A 3 15.12 -14.93 26.13
CA SER A 3 16.14 -13.98 26.54
C SER A 3 15.79 -12.56 26.07
N ARG A 4 16.40 -11.54 26.68
CA ARG A 4 16.24 -10.15 26.23
C ARG A 4 16.62 -9.97 24.75
N THR A 5 17.63 -10.71 24.29
CA THR A 5 18.07 -10.73 22.89
C THR A 5 16.98 -11.30 21.98
N ASP A 6 16.34 -12.41 22.38
CA ASP A 6 15.23 -13.00 21.60
C ASP A 6 14.04 -12.07 21.50
N GLU A 7 13.68 -11.39 22.60
CA GLU A 7 12.60 -10.41 22.63
C GLU A 7 12.87 -9.22 21.70
N LEU A 8 14.09 -8.68 21.73
CA LEU A 8 14.49 -7.58 20.84
C LEU A 8 14.50 -8.02 19.38
N SER A 9 15.07 -9.17 19.09
CA SER A 9 15.08 -9.74 17.73
C SER A 9 13.66 -9.91 17.21
N ALA A 10 12.78 -10.53 17.99
CA ALA A 10 11.40 -10.75 17.59
C ALA A 10 10.59 -9.45 17.36
N SER A 11 10.91 -8.38 18.07
CA SER A 11 10.20 -7.11 17.99
C SER A 11 10.76 -6.14 16.96
N LEU A 12 12.04 -6.27 16.58
CA LEU A 12 12.74 -5.30 15.74
C LEU A 12 13.08 -5.81 14.33
N ILE A 13 13.27 -7.12 14.16
CA ILE A 13 13.84 -7.69 12.94
C ILE A 13 12.81 -8.54 12.21
N ARG A 14 12.74 -8.38 10.89
CA ARG A 14 12.03 -9.28 9.96
C ARG A 14 12.96 -9.64 8.82
N ASN A 15 13.07 -10.92 8.52
CA ASN A 15 13.78 -11.42 7.36
C ASN A 15 12.77 -11.79 6.28
N ILE A 16 12.91 -11.24 5.08
CA ILE A 16 11.98 -11.50 3.97
C ILE A 16 11.96 -12.95 3.50
N ASN A 17 13.05 -13.70 3.76
CA ASN A 17 13.10 -15.12 3.43
C ASN A 17 12.33 -16.02 4.41
N ASP A 18 11.99 -15.48 5.58
CA ASP A 18 11.35 -16.24 6.68
C ASP A 18 9.88 -15.81 6.88
N VAL A 19 9.40 -14.76 6.19
CA VAL A 19 8.04 -14.28 6.37
C VAL A 19 7.04 -15.07 5.55
N SER A 20 5.88 -15.32 6.15
CA SER A 20 4.76 -15.92 5.42
C SER A 20 4.12 -14.89 4.50
N MET A 21 3.98 -15.21 3.23
CA MET A 21 3.32 -14.38 2.25
C MET A 21 1.86 -14.76 2.07
N THR A 22 1.00 -13.77 1.94
CA THR A 22 -0.41 -13.95 1.61
C THR A 22 -0.61 -13.64 0.13
N ARG A 23 -1.30 -14.52 -0.60
CA ARG A 23 -1.65 -14.28 -2.00
C ARG A 23 -2.96 -13.50 -2.07
N LEU A 24 -2.96 -12.45 -2.89
CA LEU A 24 -4.14 -11.72 -3.33
C LEU A 24 -4.37 -12.07 -4.81
N LEU A 25 -5.51 -12.72 -5.08
CA LEU A 25 -5.91 -13.07 -6.45
C LEU A 25 -7.27 -12.46 -6.76
N ARG A 26 -7.33 -11.63 -7.80
CA ARG A 26 -8.56 -11.08 -8.40
C ARG A 26 -8.37 -10.94 -9.89
N GLU A 27 -8.73 -11.99 -10.59
CA GLU A 27 -8.65 -12.04 -12.05
C GLU A 27 -9.54 -10.96 -12.72
N PRO A 28 -9.14 -10.44 -13.88
CA PRO A 28 -7.91 -10.80 -14.62
C PRO A 28 -6.66 -10.01 -14.21
N ASN A 29 -6.77 -8.94 -13.41
CA ASN A 29 -5.75 -7.90 -13.29
C ASN A 29 -4.82 -8.06 -12.09
N TYR A 30 -5.22 -8.78 -11.04
CA TYR A 30 -4.48 -8.81 -9.78
C TYR A 30 -4.07 -10.24 -9.43
N ASP A 31 -2.78 -10.46 -9.31
CA ASP A 31 -2.16 -11.65 -8.73
C ASP A 31 -0.83 -11.26 -8.11
N ALA A 32 -0.85 -11.15 -6.80
CA ALA A 32 0.29 -10.71 -6.02
C ALA A 32 0.44 -11.56 -4.76
N LYS A 33 1.66 -11.69 -4.27
CA LYS A 33 1.94 -12.18 -2.93
C LYS A 33 2.58 -11.06 -2.13
N GLY A 34 2.16 -10.88 -0.89
CA GLY A 34 2.69 -9.84 -0.03
C GLY A 34 2.88 -10.31 1.41
N ALA A 35 3.87 -9.73 2.08
CA ALA A 35 4.11 -9.91 3.51
C ALA A 35 4.21 -8.54 4.19
N ARG A 36 3.37 -8.31 5.21
CA ARG A 36 3.37 -7.07 6.00
C ARG A 36 4.50 -7.09 7.03
N LEU A 37 5.65 -6.52 6.69
CA LEU A 37 6.87 -6.59 7.49
C LEU A 37 6.77 -5.81 8.81
N ALA A 38 6.11 -4.65 8.82
CA ALA A 38 5.96 -3.84 10.02
C ALA A 38 4.96 -4.42 11.04
N GLN A 39 4.10 -5.35 10.62
CA GLN A 39 3.10 -5.95 11.50
C GLN A 39 3.76 -6.79 12.60
N GLY A 40 3.34 -6.59 13.86
CA GLY A 40 3.90 -7.30 15.01
C GLY A 40 5.31 -6.87 15.39
N THR A 41 5.80 -5.74 14.86
CA THR A 41 7.03 -5.09 15.29
C THR A 41 6.73 -3.88 16.18
N VAL A 42 7.77 -3.18 16.63
CA VAL A 42 7.66 -1.92 17.37
C VAL A 42 7.40 -0.70 16.46
N ALA A 43 7.32 -0.88 15.16
CA ALA A 43 7.05 0.20 14.20
C ALA A 43 5.72 0.90 14.51
N GLN A 44 5.72 2.23 14.58
CA GLN A 44 4.53 3.02 14.91
C GLN A 44 4.07 3.88 13.75
N LYS A 45 5.00 4.51 13.05
CA LYS A 45 4.71 5.48 11.99
C LYS A 45 5.04 4.97 10.59
N LEU A 46 5.79 3.89 10.48
CA LEU A 46 6.13 3.28 9.20
C LEU A 46 5.32 2.00 8.99
N GLY A 47 4.70 1.89 7.83
CA GLY A 47 4.27 0.65 7.23
C GLY A 47 5.38 0.12 6.32
N ALA A 48 5.49 -1.20 6.20
CA ALA A 48 6.38 -1.82 5.23
C ALA A 48 5.79 -3.16 4.80
N SER A 49 5.82 -3.43 3.50
CA SER A 49 5.54 -4.75 2.93
C SER A 49 6.64 -5.16 1.95
N PHE A 50 6.75 -6.46 1.76
CA PHE A 50 7.48 -7.07 0.66
C PHE A 50 6.47 -7.69 -0.28
N ASP A 51 6.49 -7.29 -1.55
CA ASP A 51 5.49 -7.64 -2.54
C ASP A 51 6.12 -8.30 -3.77
N VAL A 52 5.43 -9.30 -4.30
CA VAL A 52 5.80 -10.04 -5.51
C VAL A 52 4.61 -10.04 -6.44
N LEU A 53 4.75 -9.45 -7.62
CA LEU A 53 3.74 -9.44 -8.67
C LEU A 53 4.03 -10.50 -9.73
N GLU A 54 3.01 -11.27 -10.09
CA GLU A 54 3.09 -12.19 -11.22
C GLU A 54 3.10 -11.43 -12.56
N PRO A 55 3.60 -12.03 -13.66
CA PRO A 55 3.63 -11.40 -14.97
C PRO A 55 2.28 -10.88 -15.44
N GLY A 56 2.25 -9.64 -15.95
CA GLY A 56 1.05 -8.97 -16.44
C GLY A 56 0.07 -8.51 -15.36
N LYS A 57 0.44 -8.53 -14.07
CA LYS A 57 -0.47 -8.25 -12.97
C LYS A 57 -0.09 -7.01 -12.17
N CYS A 58 -1.07 -6.53 -11.39
CA CYS A 58 -0.95 -5.42 -10.45
C CYS A 58 -1.08 -5.91 -9.01
N GLY A 59 -0.48 -5.19 -8.06
CA GLY A 59 -0.60 -5.49 -6.62
C GLY A 59 -1.83 -4.86 -5.97
N CYS A 60 -2.21 -3.69 -6.42
CA CYS A 60 -3.34 -2.91 -5.89
C CYS A 60 -4.01 -2.09 -7.00
N PRO A 61 -5.22 -1.56 -6.77
CA PRO A 61 -5.85 -0.60 -7.67
C PRO A 61 -5.02 0.68 -7.84
N TYR A 62 -5.21 1.40 -8.94
CA TYR A 62 -4.70 2.75 -9.13
C TYR A 62 -5.30 3.67 -8.06
N HIS A 63 -4.46 4.34 -7.27
CA HIS A 63 -4.89 5.07 -6.08
C HIS A 63 -3.96 6.22 -5.73
N LEU A 64 -4.41 7.06 -4.81
CA LEU A 64 -3.64 8.13 -4.19
C LEU A 64 -3.97 8.20 -2.70
N HIS A 65 -3.06 8.76 -1.93
CA HIS A 65 -3.19 9.00 -0.50
C HIS A 65 -3.23 10.50 -0.21
N HIS A 66 -4.13 10.96 0.67
CA HIS A 66 -4.19 12.38 1.05
C HIS A 66 -3.23 12.75 2.19
N ALA A 67 -2.89 11.82 3.05
CA ALA A 67 -2.02 12.07 4.20
C ALA A 67 -0.74 11.22 4.22
N GLN A 68 -0.78 10.00 3.68
CA GLN A 68 0.35 9.09 3.72
C GLN A 68 1.29 9.31 2.54
N GLU A 69 2.60 9.30 2.83
CA GLU A 69 3.66 9.29 1.83
C GLU A 69 4.13 7.86 1.60
N GLU A 70 4.45 7.51 0.36
CA GLU A 70 4.91 6.17 0.01
C GLU A 70 6.27 6.18 -0.67
N MET A 71 7.00 5.10 -0.46
CA MET A 71 8.27 4.81 -1.12
C MET A 71 8.29 3.36 -1.59
N PHE A 72 8.66 3.15 -2.86
CA PHE A 72 8.87 1.81 -3.39
C PHE A 72 10.34 1.59 -3.73
N ILE A 73 10.87 0.42 -3.41
CA ILE A 73 12.24 0.01 -3.75
C ILE A 73 12.15 -1.24 -4.60
N ILE A 74 12.50 -1.14 -5.87
CA ILE A 74 12.46 -2.27 -6.80
C ILE A 74 13.67 -3.15 -6.57
N LEU A 75 13.45 -4.39 -6.15
CA LEU A 75 14.50 -5.33 -5.79
C LEU A 75 14.91 -6.22 -6.96
N GLU A 76 13.93 -6.73 -7.70
CA GLU A 76 14.16 -7.71 -8.77
C GLU A 76 13.11 -7.54 -9.86
N GLY A 77 13.51 -7.76 -11.11
CA GLY A 77 12.63 -7.64 -12.26
C GLY A 77 12.52 -6.21 -12.80
N HIS A 78 11.56 -6.02 -13.67
CA HIS A 78 11.22 -4.74 -14.27
C HIS A 78 9.70 -4.66 -14.49
N GLY A 79 9.19 -3.47 -14.70
CA GLY A 79 7.75 -3.25 -14.89
C GLY A 79 7.46 -1.80 -15.24
N THR A 80 6.30 -1.32 -14.86
CA THR A 80 5.84 0.03 -15.15
C THR A 80 5.19 0.65 -13.92
N LEU A 81 5.59 1.86 -13.60
CA LEU A 81 4.85 2.75 -12.70
C LEU A 81 3.84 3.53 -13.54
N ARG A 82 2.56 3.27 -13.34
CA ARG A 82 1.49 4.14 -13.80
C ARG A 82 1.33 5.26 -12.78
N VAL A 83 1.56 6.52 -13.17
CA VAL A 83 1.49 7.67 -12.25
C VAL A 83 1.02 8.92 -12.98
N ALA A 84 0.07 9.65 -12.40
CA ALA A 84 -0.47 10.91 -12.94
C ALA A 84 -0.87 10.81 -14.43
N GLY A 85 -1.41 9.68 -14.85
CA GLY A 85 -1.80 9.41 -16.24
C GLY A 85 -0.68 8.91 -17.16
N GLU A 86 0.58 8.92 -16.70
CA GLU A 86 1.75 8.50 -17.47
C GLU A 86 2.17 7.07 -17.12
N MET A 87 2.96 6.45 -18.01
CA MET A 87 3.50 5.09 -17.87
C MET A 87 5.03 5.14 -17.87
N LEU A 88 5.65 5.05 -16.71
CA LEU A 88 7.10 5.15 -16.53
C LEU A 88 7.72 3.75 -16.38
N PRO A 89 8.73 3.38 -17.17
CA PRO A 89 9.43 2.12 -16.96
C PRO A 89 10.19 2.12 -15.64
N ILE A 90 10.12 1.02 -14.91
CA ILE A 90 10.84 0.81 -13.65
C ILE A 90 11.61 -0.50 -13.69
N ARG A 91 12.73 -0.58 -12.97
CA ARG A 91 13.61 -1.75 -12.93
C ARG A 91 14.29 -1.90 -11.56
N SER A 92 14.89 -3.04 -11.34
CA SER A 92 15.71 -3.31 -10.16
C SER A 92 16.73 -2.18 -9.89
N GLY A 93 16.78 -1.73 -8.64
CA GLY A 93 17.59 -0.61 -8.14
C GLY A 93 16.86 0.73 -8.12
N ASP A 94 15.69 0.86 -8.76
CA ASP A 94 14.93 2.11 -8.70
C ASP A 94 14.31 2.31 -7.31
N VAL A 95 14.33 3.56 -6.85
CA VAL A 95 13.65 4.03 -5.66
C VAL A 95 12.65 5.11 -6.07
N ILE A 96 11.40 4.88 -5.75
CA ILE A 96 10.27 5.71 -6.17
C ILE A 96 9.68 6.37 -4.93
N PHE A 97 9.43 7.68 -4.99
CA PHE A 97 8.81 8.45 -3.93
C PHE A 97 7.48 9.01 -4.42
N ILE A 98 6.42 8.76 -3.66
CA ILE A 98 5.07 9.25 -3.94
C ILE A 98 4.63 10.12 -2.76
N PRO A 99 4.58 11.45 -2.92
CA PRO A 99 4.09 12.33 -1.87
C PRO A 99 2.58 12.20 -1.70
N PRO A 100 2.04 12.62 -0.55
CA PRO A 100 0.60 12.70 -0.35
C PRO A 100 -0.03 13.77 -1.27
N GLY A 101 -1.32 13.63 -1.52
CA GLY A 101 -2.12 14.55 -2.32
C GLY A 101 -2.56 14.01 -3.67
N PRO A 102 -3.39 14.77 -4.39
CA PRO A 102 -4.09 14.28 -5.58
C PRO A 102 -3.23 14.24 -6.86
N ASP A 103 -2.04 14.81 -6.85
CA ASP A 103 -1.25 15.02 -8.06
C ASP A 103 -0.55 13.75 -8.56
N TYR A 104 -0.38 12.74 -7.69
CA TYR A 104 0.38 11.53 -8.02
C TYR A 104 -0.41 10.23 -7.76
N PRO A 105 -1.61 10.07 -8.31
CA PRO A 105 -2.26 8.76 -8.27
C PRO A 105 -1.36 7.76 -8.99
N HIS A 106 -1.22 6.55 -8.41
CA HIS A 106 -0.20 5.61 -8.87
C HIS A 106 -0.63 4.14 -8.75
N GLN A 107 0.10 3.30 -9.49
CA GLN A 107 -0.03 1.85 -9.49
C GLN A 107 1.23 1.23 -10.07
N ILE A 108 1.76 0.20 -9.43
CA ILE A 108 2.83 -0.63 -10.02
C ILE A 108 2.19 -1.75 -10.81
N VAL A 109 2.62 -1.89 -12.06
CA VAL A 109 2.18 -2.94 -12.99
C VAL A 109 3.39 -3.76 -13.41
N ASN A 110 3.34 -5.06 -13.24
CA ASN A 110 4.35 -5.95 -13.80
C ASN A 110 4.08 -6.16 -15.30
N THR A 111 4.71 -5.37 -16.14
CA THR A 111 4.58 -5.44 -17.60
C THR A 111 5.58 -6.41 -18.25
N SER A 112 6.31 -7.17 -17.43
CA SER A 112 7.31 -8.16 -17.89
C SER A 112 6.73 -9.59 -17.90
N ASP A 113 7.55 -10.53 -18.32
CA ASP A 113 7.30 -11.97 -18.34
C ASP A 113 7.87 -12.73 -17.13
N THR A 114 8.49 -12.00 -16.19
CA THR A 114 9.06 -12.52 -14.95
C THR A 114 8.41 -11.85 -13.74
N GLN A 115 8.64 -12.36 -12.54
CA GLN A 115 8.15 -11.75 -11.32
C GLN A 115 8.82 -10.40 -11.08
N LEU A 116 8.04 -9.43 -10.59
CA LEU A 116 8.52 -8.15 -10.10
C LEU A 116 8.46 -8.14 -8.57
N LYS A 117 9.59 -7.87 -7.90
CA LYS A 117 9.69 -7.86 -6.44
C LYS A 117 10.11 -6.49 -5.94
N TYR A 118 9.41 -5.98 -4.93
CA TYR A 118 9.70 -4.66 -4.37
C TYR A 118 9.30 -4.56 -2.89
N TYR A 119 9.89 -3.58 -2.22
CA TYR A 119 9.36 -3.08 -0.95
C TYR A 119 8.38 -1.94 -1.21
N SER A 120 7.23 -1.97 -0.52
CA SER A 120 6.36 -0.82 -0.34
C SER A 120 6.50 -0.35 1.10
N ILE A 121 6.86 0.91 1.27
CA ILE A 121 7.05 1.57 2.56
C ILE A 121 6.16 2.79 2.58
N SER A 122 5.38 2.97 3.64
CA SER A 122 4.48 4.12 3.77
C SER A 122 4.56 4.72 5.17
N THR A 123 4.29 6.00 5.27
CA THR A 123 3.91 6.60 6.55
C THR A 123 2.51 6.10 6.93
N ARG A 124 2.14 6.24 8.20
CA ARG A 124 0.85 5.75 8.73
C ARG A 124 0.10 6.89 9.42
N GLU A 125 0.03 8.01 8.73
CA GLU A 125 -0.76 9.14 9.17
C GLU A 125 -2.24 8.77 9.23
N THR A 126 -2.92 9.31 10.24
CA THR A 126 -4.37 9.20 10.42
C THR A 126 -4.92 10.54 10.92
N PRO A 127 -6.11 10.97 10.46
CA PRO A 127 -6.99 10.31 9.50
C PRO A 127 -6.39 10.23 8.10
N GLU A 128 -6.76 9.20 7.33
CA GLU A 128 -6.34 8.98 5.96
C GLU A 128 -7.54 8.90 5.02
N ILE A 129 -7.38 9.45 3.83
CA ILE A 129 -8.29 9.25 2.69
C ILE A 129 -7.47 8.71 1.53
N CYS A 130 -7.84 7.52 1.06
CA CYS A 130 -7.27 6.93 -0.13
C CYS A 130 -8.33 6.95 -1.24
N GLU A 131 -8.03 7.59 -2.37
CA GLU A 131 -8.93 7.61 -3.51
C GLU A 131 -8.50 6.62 -4.60
N TYR A 132 -9.48 6.15 -5.37
CA TYR A 132 -9.30 5.18 -6.45
C TYR A 132 -9.90 5.76 -7.75
N PRO A 133 -9.13 6.55 -8.52
CA PRO A 133 -9.65 7.30 -9.66
C PRO A 133 -10.36 6.45 -10.72
N ASP A 134 -9.85 5.25 -11.01
CA ASP A 134 -10.45 4.36 -12.02
C ASP A 134 -11.87 3.91 -11.66
N SER A 135 -12.21 3.83 -10.39
CA SER A 135 -13.53 3.35 -9.92
C SER A 135 -14.38 4.43 -9.25
N GLY A 136 -13.83 5.63 -9.05
CA GLY A 136 -14.52 6.75 -8.41
C GLY A 136 -14.90 6.47 -6.96
N LYS A 137 -14.19 5.58 -6.28
CA LYS A 137 -14.40 5.28 -4.86
C LYS A 137 -13.30 5.89 -4.00
N TYR A 138 -13.56 5.99 -2.72
CA TYR A 138 -12.58 6.35 -1.69
C TYR A 138 -12.69 5.45 -0.48
N LEU A 139 -11.57 5.31 0.23
CA LEU A 139 -11.48 4.78 1.58
C LEU A 139 -11.19 5.94 2.52
N ALA A 140 -12.00 6.12 3.55
CA ALA A 140 -11.70 7.05 4.63
C ALA A 140 -11.48 6.26 5.91
N GLU A 141 -10.34 6.49 6.57
CA GLU A 141 -9.97 5.80 7.81
C GLU A 141 -9.63 6.81 8.91
N GLY A 142 -10.19 6.58 10.09
CA GLY A 142 -9.82 7.29 11.30
C GLY A 142 -8.72 6.56 12.07
N SER A 143 -8.49 6.99 13.33
CA SER A 143 -7.44 6.40 14.15
C SER A 143 -7.66 4.91 14.39
N LEU A 144 -6.71 4.09 13.94
CA LEU A 144 -6.67 2.65 14.17
C LEU A 144 -6.42 2.28 15.66
N LYS A 145 -6.02 3.26 16.47
CA LYS A 145 -5.80 3.09 17.93
C LYS A 145 -7.04 3.36 18.77
N SER A 146 -8.14 3.77 18.13
CA SER A 146 -9.41 3.99 18.83
C SER A 146 -10.10 2.66 19.16
N SER A 147 -10.84 2.62 20.27
CA SER A 147 -11.74 1.51 20.61
C SER A 147 -12.89 1.37 19.60
N LYS A 148 -13.14 2.39 18.80
CA LYS A 148 -14.10 2.41 17.69
C LYS A 148 -13.40 2.98 16.46
N PRO A 149 -12.59 2.16 15.74
CA PRO A 149 -11.95 2.62 14.52
C PRO A 149 -13.04 3.00 13.50
N PHE A 150 -12.86 4.16 12.87
CA PHE A 150 -13.68 4.57 11.74
C PHE A 150 -13.00 4.07 10.46
N GLY A 151 -13.78 3.43 9.60
CA GLY A 151 -13.31 3.03 8.27
C GLY A 151 -14.50 2.79 7.35
N VAL A 152 -14.51 3.45 6.20
CA VAL A 152 -15.55 3.30 5.19
C VAL A 152 -14.96 3.33 3.79
N ILE A 153 -15.43 2.44 2.92
CA ILE A 153 -15.20 2.52 1.47
C ILE A 153 -16.53 2.92 0.84
N ASN A 154 -16.52 4.05 0.11
CA ASN A 154 -17.70 4.56 -0.55
C ASN A 154 -17.33 5.15 -1.93
N ARG A 155 -18.32 5.64 -2.66
CA ARG A 155 -18.13 6.41 -3.91
C ARG A 155 -18.54 7.85 -3.68
N HIS A 156 -17.94 8.75 -4.45
CA HIS A 156 -18.44 10.11 -4.57
C HIS A 156 -19.84 10.06 -5.19
N THR A 157 -20.83 10.22 -4.34
CA THR A 157 -22.23 10.39 -4.72
C THR A 157 -22.57 11.88 -4.61
N GLN A 158 -23.82 12.22 -4.87
CA GLN A 158 -24.29 13.59 -4.64
C GLN A 158 -24.01 14.00 -3.17
N GLY A 159 -23.34 15.13 -2.99
CA GLY A 159 -23.06 15.64 -1.65
C GLY A 159 -24.36 15.93 -0.90
N LEU A 160 -24.38 15.66 0.37
CA LEU A 160 -25.47 16.04 1.27
C LEU A 160 -25.32 17.53 1.64
N ASP A 161 -26.46 18.19 1.87
CA ASP A 161 -26.44 19.49 2.55
C ASP A 161 -25.90 19.34 3.97
N TYR A 162 -25.24 20.39 4.48
CA TYR A 162 -24.65 20.35 5.82
C TYR A 162 -25.68 20.03 6.93
N TRP A 163 -26.91 20.43 6.71
CA TRP A 163 -28.01 20.25 7.66
C TRP A 163 -28.89 19.03 7.37
N ASP A 164 -28.56 18.22 6.36
CA ASP A 164 -29.36 17.04 5.99
C ASP A 164 -29.43 16.04 7.15
N GLY A 165 -30.64 15.84 7.68
CA GLY A 165 -30.89 14.95 8.82
C GLY A 165 -30.60 15.56 10.20
N GLU A 166 -30.15 16.81 10.27
CA GLU A 166 -29.98 17.51 11.53
C GLU A 166 -31.31 18.19 11.99
N PRO A 167 -31.56 18.32 13.31
CA PRO A 167 -32.80 18.90 13.86
C PRO A 167 -32.94 20.42 13.61
#